data_92fac31bcfc7ea5cb6779584f58ffe48
#
_entry.id   92fac31bcfc7ea5cb6779584f58ffe48
#
_cell.length_a   1.000
_cell.length_b   1.000
_cell.length_c   1.000
_cell.angle_alpha   90.00
_cell.angle_beta   90.00
_cell.angle_gamma   90.00
#
_symmetry.space_group_name_H-M   'P 1'
#
loop_
_entity.id
_entity.type
_entity.pdbx_description
1 polymer ?
#
loop_
_entity_poly.entity_id
_entity_poly.type
_entity_poly.pdbx_seq_one_letter_code
_entity_poly.pdbx_strand_id
1 'polypeptide(L)'
;AQTLANTYLAIEHDLEVVPVINKIDLPSADPERACTEVENVIGIPAMDAPRISAKMGTNVKEVLERVVKDIPCPKGDENAPLKALIFDSYYDQYKGVIIYCRVKEGHIKAGDTIRLMATGAEFQTVEIGYMGATDLVPVGELHAGEVGYIAASIKDIGDTRVGDTVTNAAEPCAEALPGYKKVNPMVYCGI
;
A
#
# COMPACT_ATOMS: atom_id res chain seq x y z
N ALA A 1 9.31 13.68 17.37
CA ALA A 1 7.90 13.43 17.74
C ALA A 1 7.16 12.61 16.66
N GLN A 2 7.12 13.04 15.41
CA GLN A 2 6.36 12.35 14.34
C GLN A 2 6.91 10.95 14.01
N THR A 3 8.23 10.80 13.89
CA THR A 3 8.88 9.52 13.63
C THR A 3 8.51 8.50 14.70
N LEU A 4 8.58 8.89 15.97
CA LEU A 4 8.27 8.04 17.11
C LEU A 4 6.80 7.56 17.07
N ALA A 5 5.85 8.49 16.85
CA ALA A 5 4.44 8.16 16.76
C ALA A 5 4.14 7.19 15.61
N ASN A 6 4.72 7.42 14.44
CA ASN A 6 4.53 6.55 13.28
C ASN A 6 5.17 5.16 13.48
N THR A 7 6.32 5.10 14.17
CA THR A 7 6.96 3.81 14.47
C THR A 7 6.13 2.98 15.45
N TYR A 8 5.57 3.60 16.49
CA TYR A 8 4.67 2.88 17.40
C TYR A 8 3.41 2.38 16.70
N LEU A 9 2.82 3.17 15.79
CA LEU A 9 1.70 2.71 14.98
C LEU A 9 2.08 1.50 14.10
N ALA A 10 3.27 1.51 13.50
CA ALA A 10 3.76 0.39 12.72
C ALA A 10 3.92 -0.87 13.57
N ILE A 11 4.50 -0.74 14.76
CA ILE A 11 4.66 -1.86 15.71
C ILE A 11 3.30 -2.38 16.21
N GLU A 12 2.35 -1.49 16.50
CA GLU A 12 0.98 -1.87 16.91
C GLU A 12 0.26 -2.69 15.82
N HIS A 13 0.58 -2.44 14.56
CA HIS A 13 0.05 -3.19 13.42
C HIS A 13 0.92 -4.39 12.99
N ASP A 14 1.88 -4.80 13.83
CA ASP A 14 2.78 -5.93 13.56
C ASP A 14 3.56 -5.79 12.23
N LEU A 15 3.96 -4.55 11.91
CA LEU A 15 4.77 -4.26 10.74
C LEU A 15 6.25 -4.35 11.08
N GLU A 16 7.03 -4.93 10.16
CA GLU A 16 8.49 -4.92 10.25
C GLU A 16 9.04 -3.50 10.06
N VAL A 17 9.92 -3.07 10.95
CA VAL A 17 10.49 -1.72 10.93
C VAL A 17 12.00 -1.80 10.71
N VAL A 18 12.46 -1.29 9.58
CA VAL A 18 13.87 -1.25 9.21
C VAL A 18 14.41 0.18 9.36
N PRO A 19 15.30 0.45 10.33
CA PRO A 19 15.89 1.78 10.47
C PRO A 19 16.90 2.06 9.35
N VAL A 20 16.93 3.31 8.87
CA VAL A 20 17.89 3.79 7.86
C VAL A 20 18.36 5.18 8.25
N ILE A 21 19.67 5.38 8.34
CA ILE A 21 20.28 6.67 8.67
C ILE A 21 20.63 7.42 7.39
N ASN A 22 19.87 8.46 7.08
CA ASN A 22 20.04 9.24 5.85
C ASN A 22 20.82 10.54 6.11
N LYS A 23 21.27 11.16 5.01
CA LYS A 23 21.97 12.46 4.97
C LYS A 23 23.38 12.42 5.58
N ILE A 24 24.10 11.31 5.42
CA ILE A 24 25.51 11.19 5.89
C ILE A 24 26.48 12.11 5.14
N ASP A 25 26.05 12.72 4.04
CA ASP A 25 26.80 13.70 3.24
C ASP A 25 26.87 15.09 3.90
N LEU A 26 26.09 15.35 4.94
CA LEU A 26 26.13 16.64 5.61
C LEU A 26 27.35 16.74 6.54
N PRO A 27 28.06 17.90 6.59
CA PRO A 27 29.22 18.10 7.46
C PRO A 27 28.92 17.91 8.96
N SER A 28 27.66 18.11 9.36
CA SER A 28 27.20 17.95 10.74
C SER A 28 26.57 16.57 11.00
N ALA A 29 26.67 15.63 10.06
CA ALA A 29 26.10 14.31 10.24
C ALA A 29 26.88 13.51 11.30
N ASP A 30 26.15 12.90 12.21
CA ASP A 30 26.66 11.98 13.22
C ASP A 30 25.81 10.70 13.21
N PRO A 31 26.11 9.77 12.29
CA PRO A 31 25.35 8.53 12.16
C PRO A 31 25.37 7.64 13.40
N GLU A 32 26.49 7.60 14.13
CA GLU A 32 26.62 6.78 15.35
C GLU A 32 25.68 7.27 16.44
N ARG A 33 25.65 8.58 16.66
CA ARG A 33 24.73 9.20 17.59
C ARG A 33 23.28 8.96 17.20
N ALA A 34 22.95 9.07 15.90
CA ALA A 34 21.61 8.82 15.40
C ALA A 34 21.18 7.36 15.64
N CYS A 35 22.04 6.38 15.40
CA CYS A 35 21.78 4.97 15.72
C CYS A 35 21.50 4.79 17.21
N THR A 36 22.37 5.33 18.06
CA THR A 36 22.22 5.26 19.53
C THR A 36 20.89 5.88 20.00
N GLU A 37 20.50 7.01 19.40
CA GLU A 37 19.23 7.66 19.71
C GLU A 37 18.02 6.81 19.30
N VAL A 38 18.07 6.16 18.13
CA VAL A 38 17.02 5.23 17.68
C VAL A 38 16.89 4.07 18.66
N GLU A 39 17.98 3.44 19.07
CA GLU A 39 17.95 2.32 20.03
C GLU A 39 17.41 2.74 21.40
N ASN A 40 17.87 3.89 21.93
CA ASN A 40 17.47 4.36 23.25
C ASN A 40 16.02 4.88 23.30
N VAL A 41 15.52 5.51 22.23
CA VAL A 41 14.20 6.19 22.23
C VAL A 41 13.12 5.29 21.67
N ILE A 42 13.43 4.50 20.65
CA ILE A 42 12.45 3.66 19.94
C ILE A 42 12.54 2.21 20.43
N GLY A 43 13.72 1.74 20.81
CA GLY A 43 13.96 0.39 21.31
C GLY A 43 14.16 -0.66 20.22
N ILE A 44 14.44 -0.25 18.97
CA ILE A 44 14.76 -1.15 17.86
C ILE A 44 16.26 -1.13 17.57
N PRO A 45 16.89 -2.28 17.20
CA PRO A 45 18.29 -2.32 16.83
C PRO A 45 18.59 -1.40 15.64
N ALA A 46 19.60 -0.54 15.75
CA ALA A 46 19.94 0.43 14.72
C ALA A 46 21.44 0.55 14.44
N MET A 47 22.31 -0.12 15.21
CA MET A 47 23.76 -0.02 15.02
C MET A 47 24.23 -0.58 13.67
N ASP A 48 23.54 -1.55 13.11
CA ASP A 48 23.75 -2.13 11.79
C ASP A 48 22.87 -1.51 10.69
N ALA A 49 22.17 -0.41 11.00
CA ALA A 49 21.32 0.27 10.04
C ALA A 49 22.12 0.82 8.85
N PRO A 50 21.62 0.71 7.62
CA PRO A 50 22.25 1.31 6.46
C PRO A 50 22.44 2.82 6.64
N ARG A 51 23.67 3.29 6.40
CA ARG A 51 24.05 4.70 6.45
C ARG A 51 24.15 5.24 5.05
N ILE A 52 23.22 6.08 4.65
CA ILE A 52 23.04 6.48 3.26
C ILE A 52 23.07 7.98 3.04
N SER A 53 23.33 8.37 1.80
CA SER A 53 22.92 9.66 1.26
C SER A 53 22.00 9.44 0.06
N ALA A 54 20.72 9.60 0.25
CA ALA A 54 19.74 9.51 -0.84
C ALA A 54 20.02 10.57 -1.93
N LYS A 55 20.50 11.75 -1.52
CA LYS A 55 20.86 12.85 -2.44
C LYS A 55 22.05 12.46 -3.34
N MET A 56 23.07 11.82 -2.80
CA MET A 56 24.28 11.43 -3.52
C MET A 56 24.20 10.02 -4.12
N GLY A 57 23.15 9.27 -3.81
CA GLY A 57 23.01 7.86 -4.21
C GLY A 57 23.90 6.89 -3.41
N THR A 58 24.59 7.38 -2.37
CA THR A 58 25.51 6.56 -1.57
C THR A 58 24.74 5.52 -0.78
N ASN A 59 25.14 4.25 -0.89
CA ASN A 59 24.62 3.08 -0.15
C ASN A 59 23.09 2.85 -0.29
N VAL A 60 22.41 3.48 -1.28
CA VAL A 60 20.95 3.28 -1.49
C VAL A 60 20.64 1.83 -1.83
N LYS A 61 21.51 1.14 -2.57
CA LYS A 61 21.35 -0.27 -2.91
C LYS A 61 21.27 -1.16 -1.66
N GLU A 62 22.04 -0.84 -0.61
CA GLU A 62 22.01 -1.58 0.65
C GLU A 62 20.62 -1.55 1.31
N VAL A 63 19.90 -0.42 1.21
CA VAL A 63 18.52 -0.33 1.72
C VAL A 63 17.60 -1.28 0.98
N LEU A 64 17.72 -1.36 -0.36
CA LEU A 64 16.90 -2.27 -1.16
C LEU A 64 17.19 -3.74 -0.82
N GLU A 65 18.45 -4.07 -0.61
CA GLU A 65 18.87 -5.42 -0.18
C GLU A 65 18.32 -5.76 1.22
N ARG A 66 18.34 -4.80 2.16
CA ARG A 66 17.73 -4.95 3.49
C ARG A 66 16.21 -5.15 3.39
N VAL A 67 15.52 -4.40 2.55
CA VAL A 67 14.08 -4.58 2.31
C VAL A 67 13.77 -6.00 1.84
N VAL A 68 14.53 -6.51 0.86
CA VAL A 68 14.32 -7.88 0.33
C VAL A 68 14.63 -8.95 1.37
N LYS A 69 15.64 -8.72 2.24
CA LYS A 69 16.08 -9.69 3.23
C LYS A 69 15.21 -9.71 4.48
N ASP A 70 14.86 -8.54 5.00
CA ASP A 70 14.33 -8.38 6.36
C ASP A 70 12.79 -8.22 6.36
N ILE A 71 12.19 -7.69 5.26
CA ILE A 71 10.74 -7.54 5.18
C ILE A 71 10.12 -8.80 4.58
N PRO A 72 9.21 -9.48 5.30
CA PRO A 72 8.56 -10.68 4.80
C PRO A 72 7.71 -10.37 3.56
N CYS A 73 7.69 -11.30 2.60
CA CYS A 73 6.82 -11.19 1.45
C CYS A 73 5.33 -11.21 1.87
N PRO A 74 4.45 -10.57 1.08
CA PRO A 74 3.02 -10.63 1.32
C PRO A 74 2.51 -12.08 1.38
N LYS A 75 1.60 -12.34 2.33
CA LYS A 75 0.92 -13.63 2.43
C LYS A 75 -0.40 -13.56 1.68
N GLY A 76 -0.78 -14.64 1.01
CA GLY A 76 -2.05 -14.77 0.30
C GLY A 76 -2.13 -16.10 -0.41
N ASP A 77 -3.34 -16.59 -0.64
CA ASP A 77 -3.62 -17.81 -1.41
C ASP A 77 -4.15 -17.39 -2.78
N GLU A 78 -3.38 -17.65 -3.83
CA GLU A 78 -3.75 -17.34 -5.22
C GLU A 78 -4.95 -18.16 -5.73
N ASN A 79 -5.25 -19.32 -5.11
CA ASN A 79 -6.35 -20.18 -5.47
C ASN A 79 -7.63 -19.89 -4.69
N ALA A 80 -7.59 -18.99 -3.71
CA ALA A 80 -8.77 -18.58 -2.98
C ALA A 80 -9.64 -17.62 -3.82
N PRO A 81 -10.93 -17.44 -3.47
CA PRO A 81 -11.76 -16.40 -4.06
C PRO A 81 -11.13 -15.01 -3.91
N LEU A 82 -11.22 -14.20 -4.96
CA LEU A 82 -10.65 -12.84 -4.97
C LEU A 82 -11.11 -12.01 -3.78
N LYS A 83 -10.13 -11.47 -3.04
CA LYS A 83 -10.31 -10.42 -2.04
C LYS A 83 -9.27 -9.32 -2.29
N ALA A 84 -9.70 -8.16 -2.72
CA ALA A 84 -8.83 -6.99 -2.86
C ALA A 84 -9.38 -5.82 -2.04
N LEU A 85 -8.52 -5.12 -1.31
CA LEU A 85 -8.88 -3.96 -0.49
C LEU A 85 -8.66 -2.68 -1.28
N ILE A 86 -9.69 -1.86 -1.39
CA ILE A 86 -9.59 -0.53 -1.98
C ILE A 86 -8.93 0.42 -0.97
N PHE A 87 -7.85 1.06 -1.34
CA PHE A 87 -7.20 2.06 -0.50
C PHE A 87 -7.25 3.48 -1.07
N ASP A 88 -7.55 3.64 -2.36
CA ASP A 88 -7.79 4.93 -3.00
C ASP A 88 -8.61 4.77 -4.27
N SER A 89 -9.20 5.87 -4.76
CA SER A 89 -9.87 5.94 -6.05
C SER A 89 -9.89 7.36 -6.59
N TYR A 90 -9.82 7.52 -7.90
CA TYR A 90 -9.96 8.81 -8.55
C TYR A 90 -10.71 8.69 -9.87
N TYR A 91 -11.23 9.81 -10.34
CA TYR A 91 -11.93 9.87 -11.62
C TYR A 91 -10.98 10.32 -12.74
N ASP A 92 -10.86 9.47 -13.76
CA ASP A 92 -10.18 9.79 -15.02
C ASP A 92 -11.21 10.09 -16.11
N GLN A 93 -10.99 11.14 -16.90
CA GLN A 93 -11.93 11.58 -17.93
C GLN A 93 -12.13 10.56 -19.06
N TYR A 94 -11.15 9.70 -19.30
CA TYR A 94 -11.15 8.72 -20.38
C TYR A 94 -11.51 7.31 -19.91
N LYS A 95 -11.03 6.91 -18.73
CA LYS A 95 -11.15 5.56 -18.18
C LYS A 95 -12.28 5.42 -17.15
N GLY A 96 -12.90 6.54 -16.75
CA GLY A 96 -13.86 6.55 -15.65
C GLY A 96 -13.18 6.45 -14.29
N VAL A 97 -13.81 5.83 -13.30
CA VAL A 97 -13.22 5.66 -11.98
C VAL A 97 -12.13 4.60 -12.04
N ILE A 98 -10.95 4.97 -11.59
CA ILE A 98 -9.81 4.09 -11.37
C ILE A 98 -9.73 3.80 -9.88
N ILE A 99 -9.74 2.53 -9.53
CA ILE A 99 -9.63 2.02 -8.16
C ILE A 99 -8.20 1.59 -7.93
N TYR A 100 -7.57 2.06 -6.85
CA TYR A 100 -6.32 1.50 -6.35
C TYR A 100 -6.61 0.46 -5.28
N CYS A 101 -6.07 -0.72 -5.46
CA CYS A 101 -6.33 -1.83 -4.55
C CYS A 101 -5.08 -2.66 -4.27
N ARG A 102 -5.12 -3.38 -3.15
CA ARG A 102 -4.19 -4.44 -2.82
C ARG A 102 -4.94 -5.78 -2.87
N VAL A 103 -4.49 -6.69 -3.71
CA VAL A 103 -4.99 -8.06 -3.75
C VAL A 103 -4.47 -8.80 -2.51
N LYS A 104 -5.37 -9.30 -1.69
CA LYS A 104 -5.05 -10.06 -0.47
C LYS A 104 -5.09 -11.56 -0.71
N GLU A 105 -6.08 -12.03 -1.46
CA GLU A 105 -6.29 -13.42 -1.84
C GLU A 105 -6.82 -13.50 -3.26
N GLY A 106 -6.57 -14.60 -3.92
CA GLY A 106 -7.00 -14.85 -5.29
C GLY A 106 -6.22 -14.05 -6.33
N HIS A 107 -6.82 -13.87 -7.45
CA HIS A 107 -6.30 -13.07 -8.56
C HIS A 107 -7.43 -12.40 -9.32
N ILE A 108 -7.11 -11.39 -10.13
CA ILE A 108 -8.05 -10.66 -10.98
C ILE A 108 -7.44 -10.47 -12.37
N LYS A 109 -8.26 -10.64 -13.41
CA LYS A 109 -7.88 -10.47 -14.82
C LYS A 109 -8.68 -9.35 -15.47
N ALA A 110 -8.08 -8.73 -16.48
CA ALA A 110 -8.82 -7.83 -17.34
C ALA A 110 -9.96 -8.61 -18.05
N GLY A 111 -11.17 -8.02 -18.03
CA GLY A 111 -12.38 -8.66 -18.54
C GLY A 111 -13.22 -9.38 -17.48
N ASP A 112 -12.71 -9.62 -16.29
CA ASP A 112 -13.48 -10.18 -15.18
C ASP A 112 -14.60 -9.22 -14.75
N THR A 113 -15.72 -9.76 -14.28
CA THR A 113 -16.75 -8.97 -13.60
C THR A 113 -16.44 -8.97 -12.09
N ILE A 114 -16.20 -7.78 -11.56
CA ILE A 114 -15.98 -7.56 -10.13
C ILE A 114 -17.26 -7.13 -9.44
N ARG A 115 -17.32 -7.42 -8.14
CA ARG A 115 -18.38 -6.97 -7.24
C ARG A 115 -17.77 -6.19 -6.08
N LEU A 116 -18.33 -5.02 -5.79
CA LEU A 116 -18.01 -4.22 -4.61
C LEU A 116 -18.88 -4.70 -3.45
N MET A 117 -18.28 -5.17 -2.37
CA MET A 117 -19.05 -5.85 -1.31
C MET A 117 -19.91 -4.89 -0.49
N ALA A 118 -19.50 -3.62 -0.31
CA ALA A 118 -20.28 -2.65 0.47
C ALA A 118 -21.57 -2.20 -0.24
N THR A 119 -21.55 -2.11 -1.56
CA THR A 119 -22.69 -1.64 -2.36
C THR A 119 -23.41 -2.78 -3.08
N GLY A 120 -22.73 -3.90 -3.30
CA GLY A 120 -23.22 -5.00 -4.14
C GLY A 120 -23.17 -4.69 -5.64
N ALA A 121 -22.65 -3.54 -6.05
CA ALA A 121 -22.54 -3.13 -7.43
C ALA A 121 -21.53 -3.98 -8.18
N GLU A 122 -21.85 -4.32 -9.44
CA GLU A 122 -21.00 -5.14 -10.29
C GLU A 122 -20.53 -4.35 -11.51
N PHE A 123 -19.27 -4.51 -11.86
CA PHE A 123 -18.64 -3.82 -12.97
C PHE A 123 -17.69 -4.76 -13.71
N GLN A 124 -17.65 -4.65 -15.04
CA GLN A 124 -16.67 -5.36 -15.84
C GLN A 124 -15.36 -4.59 -15.82
N THR A 125 -14.25 -5.27 -15.53
CA THR A 125 -12.91 -4.70 -15.61
C THR A 125 -12.52 -4.49 -17.06
N VAL A 126 -12.03 -3.30 -17.37
CA VAL A 126 -11.55 -2.94 -18.71
C VAL A 126 -10.03 -3.07 -18.77
N GLU A 127 -9.37 -2.60 -17.74
CA GLU A 127 -7.91 -2.58 -17.65
C GLU A 127 -7.49 -2.78 -16.19
N ILE A 128 -6.42 -3.50 -15.98
CA ILE A 128 -5.74 -3.65 -14.68
C ILE A 128 -4.25 -3.47 -14.86
N GLY A 129 -3.54 -3.09 -13.80
CA GLY A 129 -2.10 -2.90 -13.90
C GLY A 129 -1.47 -2.37 -12.62
N TYR A 130 -0.19 -1.99 -12.74
CA TYR A 130 0.61 -1.43 -11.67
C TYR A 130 0.70 0.09 -11.77
N MET A 131 1.00 0.71 -10.62
CA MET A 131 1.44 2.09 -10.57
C MET A 131 2.94 2.14 -10.86
N GLY A 132 3.32 2.62 -12.05
CA GLY A 132 4.72 2.92 -12.37
C GLY A 132 5.19 4.20 -11.65
N ALA A 133 6.42 4.61 -11.92
CA ALA A 133 6.98 5.84 -11.34
C ALA A 133 6.29 7.11 -11.82
N THR A 134 5.83 7.12 -13.07
CA THR A 134 5.17 8.27 -13.72
C THR A 134 3.80 7.91 -14.29
N ASP A 135 3.60 6.68 -14.71
CA ASP A 135 2.45 6.24 -15.48
C ASP A 135 1.86 4.93 -14.95
N LEU A 136 0.61 4.67 -15.29
CA LEU A 136 -0.03 3.39 -15.08
C LEU A 136 0.49 2.37 -16.12
N VAL A 137 0.92 1.21 -15.65
CA VAL A 137 1.44 0.13 -16.49
C VAL A 137 0.43 -1.00 -16.56
N PRO A 138 -0.30 -1.16 -17.70
CA PRO A 138 -1.26 -2.24 -17.87
C PRO A 138 -0.60 -3.61 -17.81
N VAL A 139 -1.29 -4.58 -17.16
CA VAL A 139 -0.90 -6.01 -17.13
C VAL A 139 -2.11 -6.89 -17.37
N GLY A 140 -1.88 -8.18 -17.63
CA GLY A 140 -2.96 -9.14 -17.88
C GLY A 140 -3.73 -9.53 -16.64
N GLU A 141 -3.05 -9.62 -15.50
CA GLU A 141 -3.63 -10.03 -14.21
C GLU A 141 -2.83 -9.48 -13.02
N LEU A 142 -3.49 -9.42 -11.86
CA LEU A 142 -2.88 -9.14 -10.56
C LEU A 142 -3.16 -10.31 -9.62
N HIS A 143 -2.15 -10.68 -8.84
CA HIS A 143 -2.15 -11.82 -7.93
C HIS A 143 -2.16 -11.42 -6.45
N ALA A 144 -2.43 -12.37 -5.60
CA ALA A 144 -2.36 -12.20 -4.14
C ALA A 144 -1.02 -11.59 -3.70
N GLY A 145 -1.08 -10.53 -2.90
CA GLY A 145 0.07 -9.75 -2.43
C GLY A 145 0.39 -8.52 -3.27
N GLU A 146 -0.08 -8.43 -4.50
CA GLU A 146 0.21 -7.33 -5.40
C GLU A 146 -0.65 -6.09 -5.12
N VAL A 147 -0.09 -4.93 -5.42
CA VAL A 147 -0.75 -3.63 -5.36
C VAL A 147 -0.85 -3.09 -6.77
N GLY A 148 -2.06 -2.70 -7.15
CA GLY A 148 -2.28 -2.22 -8.50
C GLY A 148 -3.55 -1.37 -8.64
N TYR A 149 -3.97 -1.17 -9.88
CA TYR A 149 -5.19 -0.44 -10.19
C TYR A 149 -6.15 -1.28 -11.03
N ILE A 150 -7.44 -0.95 -10.92
CA ILE A 150 -8.54 -1.49 -11.68
C ILE A 150 -9.30 -0.34 -12.33
N ALA A 151 -9.43 -0.35 -13.65
CA ALA A 151 -10.37 0.48 -14.38
C ALA A 151 -11.58 -0.38 -14.82
N ALA A 152 -12.77 -0.05 -14.35
CA ALA A 152 -13.94 -0.92 -14.48
C ALA A 152 -15.20 -0.15 -14.94
N SER A 153 -15.07 0.77 -15.86
CA SER A 153 -16.22 1.53 -16.44
C SER A 153 -17.20 2.12 -15.41
N ILE A 154 -16.73 2.37 -14.20
CA ILE A 154 -17.51 2.98 -13.12
C ILE A 154 -17.67 4.47 -13.44
N LYS A 155 -18.90 4.96 -13.48
CA LYS A 155 -19.19 6.34 -13.86
C LYS A 155 -19.22 7.30 -12.67
N ASP A 156 -19.56 6.80 -11.50
CA ASP A 156 -19.68 7.60 -10.28
C ASP A 156 -18.65 7.14 -9.24
N ILE A 157 -17.80 8.06 -8.80
CA ILE A 157 -16.83 7.80 -7.75
C ILE A 157 -17.52 7.46 -6.40
N GLY A 158 -18.76 7.90 -6.22
CA GLY A 158 -19.57 7.58 -5.06
C GLY A 158 -19.90 6.08 -4.93
N ASP A 159 -19.83 5.33 -6.02
CA ASP A 159 -20.01 3.87 -6.00
C ASP A 159 -18.81 3.16 -5.40
N THR A 160 -17.63 3.80 -5.37
CA THR A 160 -16.40 3.24 -4.80
C THR A 160 -16.12 3.86 -3.44
N ARG A 161 -15.87 3.00 -2.45
CA ARG A 161 -15.53 3.45 -1.09
C ARG A 161 -14.15 2.94 -0.71
N VAL A 162 -13.32 3.86 -0.22
CA VAL A 162 -12.03 3.47 0.38
C VAL A 162 -12.31 2.56 1.58
N GLY A 163 -11.62 1.42 1.62
CA GLY A 163 -11.84 0.38 2.62
C GLY A 163 -12.86 -0.70 2.21
N ASP A 164 -13.49 -0.58 1.04
CA ASP A 164 -14.35 -1.64 0.53
C ASP A 164 -13.54 -2.81 -0.03
N THR A 165 -14.18 -3.96 -0.12
CA THR A 165 -13.61 -5.19 -0.68
C THR A 165 -14.14 -5.42 -2.08
N VAL A 166 -13.21 -5.63 -3.00
CA VAL A 166 -13.47 -6.10 -4.36
C VAL A 166 -13.38 -7.62 -4.37
N THR A 167 -14.40 -8.27 -4.93
CA THR A 167 -14.41 -9.71 -5.17
C THR A 167 -14.83 -10.05 -6.60
N ASN A 168 -14.66 -11.28 -7.05
CA ASN A 168 -15.17 -11.73 -8.33
C ASN A 168 -16.69 -11.94 -8.24
N ALA A 169 -17.46 -11.46 -9.23
CA ALA A 169 -18.91 -11.58 -9.22
C ALA A 169 -19.39 -13.03 -9.42
N ALA A 170 -18.64 -13.82 -10.21
CA ALA A 170 -18.98 -15.23 -10.48
C ALA A 170 -18.67 -16.14 -9.27
N GLU A 171 -17.63 -15.83 -8.51
CA GLU A 171 -17.19 -16.59 -7.33
C GLU A 171 -16.85 -15.63 -6.19
N PRO A 172 -17.88 -15.03 -5.56
CA PRO A 172 -17.65 -14.03 -4.54
C PRO A 172 -17.09 -14.64 -3.24
N CYS A 173 -16.18 -13.91 -2.60
CA CYS A 173 -15.69 -14.31 -1.28
C CYS A 173 -16.81 -14.20 -0.23
N ALA A 174 -16.75 -15.07 0.79
CA ALA A 174 -17.79 -15.16 1.81
C ALA A 174 -17.81 -13.93 2.75
N GLU A 175 -16.65 -13.34 3.03
CA GLU A 175 -16.50 -12.26 3.99
C GLU A 175 -15.65 -11.12 3.41
N ALA A 176 -16.09 -9.88 3.66
CA ALA A 176 -15.32 -8.69 3.32
C ALA A 176 -14.06 -8.59 4.20
N LEU A 177 -13.02 -7.96 3.65
CA LEU A 177 -11.85 -7.57 4.43
C LEU A 177 -12.24 -6.51 5.47
N PRO A 178 -11.58 -6.48 6.64
CA PRO A 178 -11.75 -5.37 7.57
C PRO A 178 -11.35 -4.06 6.87
N GLY A 179 -12.32 -3.18 6.68
CA GLY A 179 -12.11 -1.87 6.06
C GLY A 179 -11.45 -0.89 7.03
N TYR A 180 -11.19 0.32 6.54
CA TYR A 180 -10.69 1.39 7.38
C TYR A 180 -11.74 1.86 8.39
N LYS A 181 -11.31 2.14 9.63
CA LYS A 181 -12.18 2.75 10.64
C LYS A 181 -12.62 4.13 10.15
N LYS A 182 -13.93 4.42 10.19
CA LYS A 182 -14.42 5.78 9.98
C LYS A 182 -13.83 6.69 11.07
N VAL A 183 -13.02 7.66 10.65
CA VAL A 183 -12.54 8.70 11.55
C VAL A 183 -13.58 9.80 11.62
N ASN A 184 -14.03 10.15 12.82
CA ASN A 184 -14.90 11.31 12.99
C ASN A 184 -14.09 12.59 12.72
N PRO A 185 -14.62 13.55 11.93
CA PRO A 185 -13.96 14.82 11.72
C PRO A 185 -13.71 15.51 13.08
N MET A 186 -12.45 15.92 13.30
CA MET A 186 -12.07 16.62 14.55
C MET A 186 -11.91 18.11 14.36
N VAL A 187 -11.85 18.59 13.13
CA VAL A 187 -11.73 20.00 12.78
C VAL A 187 -12.76 20.35 11.70
N TYR A 188 -13.53 21.39 11.97
CA TYR A 188 -14.49 21.93 11.01
C TYR A 188 -14.04 23.33 10.63
N CYS A 189 -13.96 23.67 9.35
CA CYS A 189 -13.77 25.04 8.88
C CYS A 189 -14.94 25.43 7.98
N GLY A 190 -15.43 26.66 8.15
CA GLY A 190 -16.35 27.27 7.20
C GLY A 190 -15.57 27.81 6.00
N ILE A 191 -16.09 27.63 4.80
CA ILE A 191 -15.57 28.18 3.55
C ILE A 191 -16.54 29.25 3.08
#